data_1a0a24cefe9c5f839982e8dfafce51a1
#
_entry.id   1a0a24cefe9c5f839982e8dfafce51a1
#
_cell.length_a   1.000
_cell.length_b   1.000
_cell.length_c   1.000
_cell.angle_alpha   90.00
_cell.angle_beta   90.00
_cell.angle_gamma   90.00
#
_symmetry.space_group_name_H-M   'P 1'
#
loop_
_entity.id
_entity.type
_entity.pdbx_description
1 polymer ?
#
loop_
_entity_poly.entity_id
_entity_poly.type
_entity_poly.pdbx_seq_one_letter_code
_entity_poly.pdbx_strand_id
1 'polypeptide(L)'
;GDNIYAKFFYRLKRKKHQVIATVHQPFDNYMRNEKLKNKLLWPDKLIILSNNELKQFNDFTGKNNVGYIPHGICTDFYKPAKNGIHRENSVLLVGNWLRDFDLAEKVFKKLRQVNPEIQIDMVGSKGNEQRFGKLVNYHYGISDEELLALYQSCSIVYLPLLRFTANNALLEAASTGCRLVVATDNAEDNTYLPMKYVVMANRNVDDNIHTIGTCVHSNETSTNVREFIVKNYSWEVIAEKVRQFIKVK
;
A
#
# COMPACT_ATOMS: atom_id res chain seq x y z
N GLY A 1 8.30 -11.32 -10.07
CA GLY A 1 8.85 -12.26 -11.02
C GLY A 1 8.61 -11.81 -12.43
N ASP A 2 9.68 -11.43 -13.12
CA ASP A 2 9.64 -10.97 -14.51
C ASP A 2 9.22 -12.12 -15.41
N ASN A 3 7.98 -12.09 -15.89
CA ASN A 3 7.37 -13.18 -16.59
C ASN A 3 7.95 -13.27 -18.02
N ILE A 4 8.95 -14.12 -18.20
CA ILE A 4 9.46 -14.57 -19.52
C ILE A 4 8.32 -15.10 -20.40
N TYR A 5 7.28 -15.65 -19.78
CA TYR A 5 6.10 -16.18 -20.44
C TYR A 5 5.24 -15.11 -21.12
N ALA A 6 5.23 -13.87 -20.68
CA ALA A 6 4.41 -12.80 -21.28
C ALA A 6 4.73 -12.62 -22.77
N LYS A 7 6.02 -12.65 -23.15
CA LYS A 7 6.44 -12.53 -24.56
C LYS A 7 6.03 -13.73 -25.40
N PHE A 8 6.06 -14.92 -24.82
CA PHE A 8 5.64 -16.15 -25.48
C PHE A 8 4.12 -16.15 -25.74
N PHE A 9 3.32 -15.83 -24.73
CA PHE A 9 1.87 -15.71 -24.85
C PHE A 9 1.45 -14.61 -25.83
N TYR A 10 2.13 -13.48 -25.82
CA TYR A 10 1.86 -12.41 -26.78
C TYR A 10 2.12 -12.84 -28.24
N ARG A 11 3.18 -13.63 -28.49
CA ARG A 11 3.47 -14.18 -29.82
C ARG A 11 2.46 -15.23 -30.27
N LEU A 12 1.86 -15.95 -29.33
CA LEU A 12 0.80 -16.93 -29.62
C LEU A 12 -0.60 -16.30 -29.72
N LYS A 13 -0.69 -15.00 -29.47
CA LYS A 13 -1.96 -14.26 -29.56
C LYS A 13 -2.58 -14.41 -30.94
N ARG A 14 -3.80 -14.94 -30.98
CA ARG A 14 -4.64 -14.91 -32.17
C ARG A 14 -5.28 -13.52 -32.30
N LYS A 15 -5.63 -13.08 -33.53
CA LYS A 15 -6.28 -11.76 -33.78
C LYS A 15 -7.54 -11.51 -32.93
N LYS A 16 -8.17 -12.54 -32.40
CA LYS A 16 -9.38 -12.45 -31.54
C LYS A 16 -9.10 -12.26 -30.04
N HIS A 17 -7.84 -12.35 -29.59
CA HIS A 17 -7.50 -12.26 -28.18
C HIS A 17 -6.92 -10.91 -27.86
N GLN A 18 -7.34 -10.34 -26.74
CA GLN A 18 -6.79 -9.11 -26.16
C GLN A 18 -5.86 -9.49 -24.98
N VAL A 19 -4.66 -8.93 -24.97
CA VAL A 19 -3.71 -9.07 -23.87
C VAL A 19 -3.78 -7.82 -23.01
N ILE A 20 -4.08 -8.01 -21.73
CA ILE A 20 -4.14 -6.95 -20.73
C ILE A 20 -3.07 -7.25 -19.68
N ALA A 21 -2.29 -6.24 -19.32
CA ALA A 21 -1.28 -6.37 -18.28
C ALA A 21 -1.49 -5.32 -17.18
N THR A 22 -1.26 -5.73 -15.92
CA THR A 22 -1.22 -4.82 -14.79
C THR A 22 0.22 -4.44 -14.47
N VAL A 23 0.44 -3.16 -14.27
CA VAL A 23 1.74 -2.55 -13.97
C VAL A 23 1.79 -2.25 -12.48
N HIS A 24 2.73 -2.88 -11.75
CA HIS A 24 2.83 -2.77 -10.30
C HIS A 24 3.94 -1.83 -9.81
N GLN A 25 4.87 -1.45 -10.71
CA GLN A 25 5.98 -0.58 -10.35
C GLN A 25 5.76 0.85 -10.84
N PRO A 26 6.38 1.85 -10.19
CA PRO A 26 6.37 3.22 -10.67
C PRO A 26 6.93 3.34 -12.10
N PHE A 27 6.43 4.32 -12.84
CA PHE A 27 6.84 4.60 -14.22
C PHE A 27 8.36 4.70 -14.40
N ASP A 28 9.04 5.41 -13.51
CA ASP A 28 10.50 5.60 -13.55
C ASP A 28 11.28 4.30 -13.49
N ASN A 29 10.78 3.29 -12.75
CA ASN A 29 11.45 2.00 -12.66
C ASN A 29 11.44 1.26 -14.01
N TYR A 30 10.38 1.42 -14.80
CA TYR A 30 10.34 0.90 -16.16
C TYR A 30 11.30 1.67 -17.08
N MET A 31 11.36 2.99 -16.96
CA MET A 31 12.19 3.83 -17.83
C MET A 31 13.70 3.60 -17.62
N ARG A 32 14.11 3.21 -16.41
CA ARG A 32 15.52 2.87 -16.09
C ARG A 32 15.97 1.53 -16.63
N ASN A 33 15.06 0.68 -17.11
CA ASN A 33 15.38 -0.67 -17.59
C ASN A 33 14.76 -0.93 -18.96
N GLU A 34 15.60 -0.92 -20.02
CA GLU A 34 15.16 -1.09 -21.40
C GLU A 34 14.35 -2.38 -21.63
N LYS A 35 14.69 -3.47 -20.93
CA LYS A 35 13.91 -4.72 -21.05
C LYS A 35 12.50 -4.60 -20.47
N LEU A 36 12.35 -3.88 -19.36
CA LEU A 36 11.05 -3.61 -18.74
C LEU A 36 10.26 -2.60 -19.54
N LYS A 37 10.91 -1.51 -19.96
CA LYS A 37 10.33 -0.45 -20.79
C LYS A 37 9.68 -1.03 -22.05
N ASN A 38 10.39 -1.87 -22.78
CA ASN A 38 9.85 -2.49 -23.99
C ASN A 38 8.68 -3.43 -23.74
N LYS A 39 8.55 -4.02 -22.53
CA LYS A 39 7.40 -4.87 -22.18
C LYS A 39 6.09 -4.09 -22.08
N LEU A 40 6.13 -2.79 -21.80
CA LEU A 40 4.94 -1.93 -21.73
C LEU A 40 4.27 -1.74 -23.09
N LEU A 41 4.98 -1.96 -24.19
CA LEU A 41 4.48 -1.79 -25.54
C LEU A 41 3.77 -3.04 -26.12
N TRP A 42 3.87 -4.18 -25.43
CA TRP A 42 3.31 -5.44 -25.95
C TRP A 42 1.83 -5.66 -25.67
N PRO A 43 1.30 -5.31 -24.48
CA PRO A 43 -0.12 -5.50 -24.20
C PRO A 43 -0.99 -4.62 -25.07
N ASP A 44 -2.21 -5.05 -25.33
CA ASP A 44 -3.21 -4.24 -26.00
C ASP A 44 -3.73 -3.16 -25.05
N LYS A 45 -3.81 -3.49 -23.75
CA LYS A 45 -4.20 -2.56 -22.69
C LYS A 45 -3.31 -2.72 -21.46
N LEU A 46 -3.07 -1.60 -20.78
CA LEU A 46 -2.36 -1.56 -19.51
C LEU A 46 -3.29 -1.07 -18.40
N ILE A 47 -3.25 -1.75 -17.28
CA ILE A 47 -3.84 -1.29 -16.02
C ILE A 47 -2.71 -0.79 -15.15
N ILE A 48 -2.78 0.45 -14.69
CA ILE A 48 -1.85 1.03 -13.72
C ILE A 48 -2.54 1.23 -12.39
N LEU A 49 -1.75 1.19 -11.32
CA LEU A 49 -2.24 1.23 -9.94
C LEU A 49 -2.09 2.60 -9.27
N SER A 50 -1.50 3.59 -9.96
CA SER A 50 -1.38 4.98 -9.51
C SER A 50 -1.94 5.93 -10.57
N ASN A 51 -2.94 6.72 -10.19
CA ASN A 51 -3.57 7.67 -11.13
C ASN A 51 -2.61 8.79 -11.56
N ASN A 52 -1.68 9.17 -10.70
CA ASN A 52 -0.72 10.26 -10.97
C ASN A 52 0.23 9.92 -12.14
N GLU A 53 0.37 8.65 -12.47
CA GLU A 53 1.26 8.20 -13.54
C GLU A 53 0.51 7.95 -14.87
N LEU A 54 -0.83 8.12 -14.90
CA LEU A 54 -1.65 7.79 -16.07
C LEU A 54 -1.20 8.52 -17.33
N LYS A 55 -0.90 9.81 -17.19
CA LYS A 55 -0.43 10.63 -18.33
C LYS A 55 0.91 10.11 -18.85
N GLN A 56 1.87 9.82 -17.96
CA GLN A 56 3.21 9.35 -18.32
C GLN A 56 3.17 8.01 -19.09
N PHE A 57 2.34 7.06 -18.63
CA PHE A 57 2.17 5.79 -19.32
C PHE A 57 1.47 5.95 -20.68
N ASN A 58 0.44 6.80 -20.79
CA ASN A 58 -0.23 7.07 -22.07
C ASN A 58 0.72 7.74 -23.07
N ASP A 59 1.45 8.77 -22.66
CA ASP A 59 2.42 9.46 -23.50
C ASP A 59 3.50 8.49 -24.01
N PHE A 60 3.97 7.60 -23.14
CA PHE A 60 4.98 6.61 -23.52
C PHE A 60 4.47 5.53 -24.47
N THR A 61 3.27 5.00 -24.24
CA THR A 61 2.71 3.95 -25.12
C THR A 61 2.23 4.50 -26.44
N GLY A 62 1.95 5.79 -26.54
CA GLY A 62 1.39 6.44 -27.72
C GLY A 62 0.00 5.93 -28.09
N LYS A 63 -0.69 5.27 -27.17
CA LYS A 63 -2.00 4.63 -27.36
C LYS A 63 -2.88 5.00 -26.19
N ASN A 64 -4.12 5.38 -26.40
CA ASN A 64 -5.12 5.57 -25.33
C ASN A 64 -5.58 4.22 -24.77
N ASN A 65 -4.64 3.37 -24.39
CA ASN A 65 -4.88 2.00 -23.94
C ASN A 65 -4.48 1.76 -22.48
N VAL A 66 -4.12 2.79 -21.74
CA VAL A 66 -3.78 2.73 -20.32
C VAL A 66 -4.95 3.20 -19.48
N GLY A 67 -5.34 2.41 -18.50
CA GLY A 67 -6.38 2.77 -17.54
C GLY A 67 -5.91 2.69 -16.10
N TYR A 68 -6.34 3.64 -15.27
CA TYR A 68 -6.15 3.56 -13.83
C TYR A 68 -7.23 2.68 -13.22
N ILE A 69 -6.82 1.59 -12.61
CA ILE A 69 -7.69 0.73 -11.78
C ILE A 69 -6.90 0.42 -10.52
N PRO A 70 -7.34 0.88 -9.35
CA PRO A 70 -6.61 0.67 -8.11
C PRO A 70 -6.55 -0.82 -7.72
N HIS A 71 -5.65 -1.15 -6.82
CA HIS A 71 -5.60 -2.49 -6.24
C HIS A 71 -6.85 -2.78 -5.41
N GLY A 72 -7.34 -4.01 -5.45
CA GLY A 72 -8.45 -4.47 -4.62
C GLY A 72 -8.00 -5.06 -3.30
N ILE A 73 -8.96 -5.24 -2.39
CA ILE A 73 -8.75 -5.87 -1.09
C ILE A 73 -9.89 -6.86 -0.77
N CYS A 74 -9.57 -7.95 -0.08
CA CYS A 74 -10.56 -8.88 0.46
C CYS A 74 -11.19 -8.29 1.73
N THR A 75 -12.27 -7.56 1.57
CA THR A 75 -12.95 -6.86 2.68
C THR A 75 -13.65 -7.80 3.65
N ASP A 76 -13.96 -9.02 3.24
CA ASP A 76 -14.54 -10.06 4.10
C ASP A 76 -13.50 -10.67 5.04
N PHE A 77 -12.25 -10.72 4.61
CA PHE A 77 -11.13 -11.16 5.42
C PHE A 77 -10.60 -10.01 6.27
N TYR A 78 -10.15 -8.92 5.66
CA TYR A 78 -9.67 -7.73 6.37
C TYR A 78 -10.85 -6.90 6.90
N LYS A 79 -11.27 -7.19 8.12
CA LYS A 79 -12.38 -6.54 8.83
C LYS A 79 -12.05 -6.28 10.29
N PRO A 80 -12.74 -5.34 10.94
CA PRO A 80 -12.57 -5.08 12.36
C PRO A 80 -12.85 -6.33 13.21
N ALA A 81 -12.19 -6.44 14.35
CA ALA A 81 -12.48 -7.50 15.32
C ALA A 81 -13.92 -7.33 15.87
N LYS A 82 -14.62 -8.45 16.04
CA LYS A 82 -16.00 -8.43 16.58
C LYS A 82 -16.09 -7.87 18.00
N ASN A 83 -15.06 -8.10 18.82
CA ASN A 83 -15.01 -7.77 20.25
C ASN A 83 -13.84 -6.82 20.61
N GLY A 84 -13.37 -6.03 19.64
CA GLY A 84 -12.46 -4.93 19.83
C GLY A 84 -11.31 -5.16 20.82
N ILE A 85 -10.40 -6.09 20.56
CA ILE A 85 -9.13 -6.11 21.30
C ILE A 85 -8.30 -4.97 20.72
N HIS A 86 -8.36 -3.82 21.40
CA HIS A 86 -7.54 -2.68 21.01
C HIS A 86 -6.36 -2.58 21.97
N ARG A 87 -5.15 -2.64 21.45
CA ARG A 87 -3.95 -2.36 22.23
C ARG A 87 -3.74 -0.84 22.23
N GLU A 88 -3.97 -0.25 23.37
CA GLU A 88 -3.57 1.14 23.58
C GLU A 88 -2.06 1.29 23.41
N ASN A 89 -1.62 2.48 23.03
CA ASN A 89 -0.20 2.82 22.94
C ASN A 89 0.64 1.88 22.07
N SER A 90 0.13 1.52 20.90
CA SER A 90 0.81 0.60 19.97
C SER A 90 0.87 1.11 18.55
N VAL A 91 1.99 0.80 17.87
CA VAL A 91 2.29 1.18 16.47
C VAL A 91 2.60 -0.08 15.68
N LEU A 92 1.99 -0.24 14.52
CA LEU A 92 2.28 -1.32 13.58
C LEU A 92 2.85 -0.74 12.27
N LEU A 93 4.01 -1.24 11.83
CA LEU A 93 4.55 -1.00 10.49
C LEU A 93 4.52 -2.28 9.68
N VAL A 94 3.94 -2.23 8.47
CA VAL A 94 3.81 -3.40 7.58
C VAL A 94 4.44 -3.15 6.22
N GLY A 95 5.20 -4.12 5.74
CA GLY A 95 5.74 -4.20 4.38
C GLY A 95 7.20 -3.75 4.25
N ASN A 96 7.75 -3.99 3.05
CA ASN A 96 9.17 -3.74 2.75
C ASN A 96 9.35 -2.78 1.58
N TRP A 97 8.52 -2.92 0.55
CA TRP A 97 8.68 -2.17 -0.69
C TRP A 97 8.34 -0.69 -0.51
N LEU A 98 9.25 0.18 -0.91
CA LEU A 98 9.11 1.64 -0.82
C LEU A 98 8.88 2.17 0.60
N ARG A 99 9.32 1.43 1.65
CA ARG A 99 9.34 1.92 3.02
C ARG A 99 10.63 2.70 3.28
N ASP A 100 10.49 3.84 3.93
CA ASP A 100 11.63 4.62 4.45
C ASP A 100 12.07 4.05 5.80
N PHE A 101 12.91 3.02 5.75
CA PHE A 101 13.42 2.40 6.96
C PHE A 101 14.40 3.29 7.73
N ASP A 102 15.07 4.25 7.07
CA ASP A 102 15.96 5.20 7.74
C ASP A 102 15.17 6.16 8.62
N LEU A 103 14.04 6.65 8.11
CA LEU A 103 13.10 7.44 8.90
C LEU A 103 12.46 6.60 10.01
N ALA A 104 11.95 5.40 9.69
CA ALA A 104 11.31 4.52 10.67
C ALA A 104 12.21 4.23 11.86
N GLU A 105 13.47 3.89 11.62
CA GLU A 105 14.45 3.59 12.69
C GLU A 105 14.65 4.80 13.61
N LYS A 106 14.84 6.00 13.05
CA LYS A 106 15.02 7.24 13.83
C LYS A 106 13.76 7.57 14.65
N VAL A 107 12.57 7.42 14.01
CA VAL A 107 11.28 7.65 14.67
C VAL A 107 11.08 6.66 15.82
N PHE A 108 11.33 5.37 15.62
CA PHE A 108 11.15 4.36 16.67
C PHE A 108 12.13 4.53 17.82
N LYS A 109 13.40 4.89 17.56
CA LYS A 109 14.36 5.25 18.59
C LYS A 109 13.86 6.41 19.44
N LYS A 110 13.35 7.47 18.80
CA LYS A 110 12.83 8.64 19.50
C LYS A 110 11.52 8.34 20.24
N LEU A 111 10.61 7.56 19.65
CA LEU A 111 9.37 7.12 20.31
C LEU A 111 9.67 6.39 21.61
N ARG A 112 10.62 5.45 21.63
CA ARG A 112 11.04 4.73 22.84
C ARG A 112 11.62 5.65 23.92
N GLN A 113 12.25 6.78 23.53
CA GLN A 113 12.76 7.75 24.48
C GLN A 113 11.66 8.56 25.16
N VAL A 114 10.66 9.00 24.37
CA VAL A 114 9.57 9.86 24.86
C VAL A 114 8.39 9.06 25.45
N ASN A 115 8.24 7.81 25.03
CA ASN A 115 7.21 6.89 25.49
C ASN A 115 7.80 5.47 25.60
N PRO A 116 8.47 5.13 26.73
CA PRO A 116 9.13 3.82 26.90
C PRO A 116 8.17 2.61 26.81
N GLU A 117 6.90 2.81 27.17
CA GLU A 117 5.88 1.75 27.20
C GLU A 117 5.22 1.52 25.83
N ILE A 118 5.55 2.31 24.81
CA ILE A 118 4.95 2.13 23.49
C ILE A 118 5.32 0.76 22.90
N GLN A 119 4.33 0.04 22.44
CA GLN A 119 4.53 -1.21 21.72
C GLN A 119 4.71 -0.92 20.23
N ILE A 120 5.78 -1.45 19.65
CA ILE A 120 6.07 -1.27 18.23
C ILE A 120 6.21 -2.65 17.61
N ASP A 121 5.26 -2.99 16.75
CA ASP A 121 5.30 -4.21 15.95
C ASP A 121 5.70 -3.87 14.51
N MET A 122 6.51 -4.70 13.90
CA MET A 122 6.91 -4.54 12.51
C MET A 122 6.83 -5.86 11.76
N VAL A 123 6.09 -5.87 10.66
CA VAL A 123 5.98 -7.04 9.76
C VAL A 123 6.77 -6.77 8.50
N GLY A 124 7.77 -7.63 8.23
CA GLY A 124 8.65 -7.43 7.09
C GLY A 124 9.31 -8.72 6.59
N SER A 125 10.27 -8.59 5.67
CA SER A 125 11.04 -9.72 5.17
C SER A 125 12.16 -10.11 6.13
N LYS A 126 12.54 -11.39 6.10
CA LYS A 126 13.70 -11.89 6.84
C LYS A 126 14.95 -11.06 6.52
N GLY A 127 15.69 -10.68 7.53
CA GLY A 127 16.95 -9.90 7.43
C GLY A 127 16.82 -8.45 7.87
N ASN A 128 15.63 -7.84 7.78
CA ASN A 128 15.43 -6.49 8.31
C ASN A 128 15.36 -6.45 9.85
N GLU A 129 15.12 -7.58 10.50
CA GLU A 129 15.11 -7.71 11.95
C GLU A 129 16.40 -7.23 12.63
N GLN A 130 17.55 -7.48 11.98
CA GLN A 130 18.86 -7.07 12.51
C GLN A 130 19.01 -5.55 12.58
N ARG A 131 18.39 -4.83 11.64
CA ARG A 131 18.41 -3.38 11.60
C ARG A 131 17.68 -2.76 12.79
N PHE A 132 16.51 -3.29 13.12
CA PHE A 132 15.66 -2.74 14.16
C PHE A 132 15.95 -3.30 15.55
N GLY A 133 16.51 -4.51 15.64
CA GLY A 133 16.93 -5.15 16.89
C GLY A 133 15.82 -5.13 17.95
N LYS A 134 16.13 -4.65 19.14
CA LYS A 134 15.20 -4.56 20.28
C LYS A 134 14.24 -3.35 20.22
N LEU A 135 14.31 -2.52 19.17
CA LEU A 135 13.42 -1.38 19.03
C LEU A 135 11.97 -1.79 18.78
N VAL A 136 11.77 -2.93 18.11
CA VAL A 136 10.47 -3.41 17.65
C VAL A 136 10.29 -4.91 17.94
N ASN A 137 9.06 -5.37 18.05
CA ASN A 137 8.72 -6.78 17.92
C ASN A 137 8.66 -7.10 16.43
N TYR A 138 9.69 -7.77 15.93
CA TYR A 138 9.79 -8.04 14.50
C TYR A 138 9.14 -9.37 14.13
N HIS A 139 8.28 -9.34 13.10
CA HIS A 139 7.55 -10.49 12.57
C HIS A 139 7.95 -10.74 11.12
N TYR A 140 8.23 -11.98 10.75
CA TYR A 140 8.43 -12.41 9.37
C TYR A 140 7.87 -13.81 9.14
N GLY A 141 7.36 -14.05 7.93
CA GLY A 141 6.78 -15.35 7.58
C GLY A 141 5.51 -15.69 8.36
N ILE A 142 4.84 -14.70 8.92
CA ILE A 142 3.56 -14.89 9.63
C ILE A 142 2.45 -15.16 8.63
N SER A 143 1.38 -15.83 9.09
CA SER A 143 0.19 -16.07 8.31
C SER A 143 -0.64 -14.80 8.09
N ASP A 144 -1.58 -14.85 7.14
CA ASP A 144 -2.51 -13.74 6.91
C ASP A 144 -3.42 -13.50 8.13
N GLU A 145 -3.77 -14.55 8.88
CA GLU A 145 -4.56 -14.47 10.12
C GLU A 145 -3.77 -13.77 11.24
N GLU A 146 -2.48 -14.07 11.39
CA GLU A 146 -1.61 -13.39 12.35
C GLU A 146 -1.44 -11.92 11.98
N LEU A 147 -1.27 -11.61 10.69
CA LEU A 147 -1.22 -10.23 10.20
C LEU A 147 -2.55 -9.49 10.47
N LEU A 148 -3.68 -10.14 10.20
CA LEU A 148 -4.99 -9.59 10.51
C LEU A 148 -5.15 -9.29 12.00
N ALA A 149 -4.71 -10.18 12.88
CA ALA A 149 -4.74 -9.98 14.33
C ALA A 149 -3.90 -8.76 14.77
N LEU A 150 -2.75 -8.54 14.14
CA LEU A 150 -1.94 -7.34 14.38
C LEU A 150 -2.68 -6.07 13.96
N TYR A 151 -3.29 -6.04 12.79
CA TYR A 151 -4.13 -4.90 12.35
C TYR A 151 -5.29 -4.66 13.31
N GLN A 152 -5.98 -5.73 13.73
CA GLN A 152 -7.16 -5.62 14.60
C GLN A 152 -6.83 -5.15 16.02
N SER A 153 -5.58 -5.28 16.45
CA SER A 153 -5.17 -4.96 17.82
C SER A 153 -4.34 -3.68 17.95
N CYS A 154 -3.72 -3.16 16.88
CA CYS A 154 -2.87 -1.97 17.01
C CYS A 154 -3.68 -0.66 17.13
N SER A 155 -3.09 0.35 17.80
CA SER A 155 -3.68 1.71 17.88
C SER A 155 -3.58 2.43 16.55
N ILE A 156 -2.41 2.35 15.91
CA ILE A 156 -2.16 2.99 14.63
C ILE A 156 -1.33 2.08 13.71
N VAL A 157 -1.53 2.24 12.41
CA VAL A 157 -0.61 1.74 11.39
C VAL A 157 0.21 2.90 10.86
N TYR A 158 1.52 2.80 11.01
CA TYR A 158 2.49 3.80 10.56
C TYR A 158 3.18 3.36 9.27
N LEU A 159 3.07 4.17 8.23
CA LEU A 159 3.62 3.90 6.90
C LEU A 159 4.57 5.02 6.46
N PRO A 160 5.88 4.93 6.79
CA PRO A 160 6.88 5.84 6.24
C PRO A 160 7.17 5.44 4.79
N LEU A 161 6.82 6.31 3.84
CA LEU A 161 6.88 6.00 2.42
C LEU A 161 7.92 6.84 1.69
N LEU A 162 8.78 6.16 0.92
CA LEU A 162 9.65 6.82 -0.07
C LEU A 162 8.85 7.32 -1.27
N ARG A 163 7.83 6.56 -1.67
CA ARG A 163 6.88 6.90 -2.73
C ARG A 163 5.52 6.28 -2.43
N PHE A 164 4.48 6.97 -2.84
CA PHE A 164 3.10 6.50 -2.72
C PHE A 164 2.69 5.83 -4.04
N THR A 165 2.55 4.50 -4.02
CA THR A 165 2.02 3.69 -5.13
C THR A 165 0.93 2.78 -4.59
N ALA A 166 0.53 1.73 -5.31
CA ALA A 166 -0.33 0.69 -4.75
C ALA A 166 0.24 0.19 -3.42
N ASN A 167 -0.53 0.29 -2.36
CA ASN A 167 -0.09 -0.06 -1.01
C ASN A 167 -1.13 -0.94 -0.32
N ASN A 168 -0.88 -2.27 -0.35
CA ASN A 168 -1.79 -3.24 0.26
C ASN A 168 -1.94 -2.99 1.76
N ALA A 169 -0.84 -2.71 2.47
CA ALA A 169 -0.89 -2.44 3.91
C ALA A 169 -1.79 -1.24 4.25
N LEU A 170 -1.88 -0.23 3.38
CA LEU A 170 -2.81 0.88 3.53
C LEU A 170 -4.27 0.41 3.41
N LEU A 171 -4.58 -0.40 2.40
CA LEU A 171 -5.94 -0.92 2.16
C LEU A 171 -6.35 -1.91 3.24
N GLU A 172 -5.45 -2.80 3.67
CA GLU A 172 -5.66 -3.77 4.73
C GLU A 172 -5.96 -3.07 6.06
N ALA A 173 -5.12 -2.11 6.45
CA ALA A 173 -5.31 -1.31 7.65
C ALA A 173 -6.62 -0.50 7.61
N ALA A 174 -6.90 0.17 6.50
CA ALA A 174 -8.15 0.93 6.34
C ALA A 174 -9.38 0.01 6.37
N SER A 175 -9.29 -1.19 5.78
CA SER A 175 -10.37 -2.18 5.79
C SER A 175 -10.66 -2.73 7.18
N THR A 176 -9.65 -2.85 8.03
CA THR A 176 -9.80 -3.25 9.45
C THR A 176 -10.21 -2.10 10.36
N GLY A 177 -10.32 -0.88 9.82
CA GLY A 177 -10.70 0.30 10.60
C GLY A 177 -9.56 0.90 11.43
N CYS A 178 -8.30 0.51 11.15
CA CYS A 178 -7.14 1.09 11.81
C CYS A 178 -6.98 2.58 11.49
N ARG A 179 -6.49 3.34 12.45
CA ARG A 179 -6.00 4.68 12.20
C ARG A 179 -4.68 4.61 11.41
N LEU A 180 -4.58 5.44 10.40
CA LEU A 180 -3.44 5.48 9.49
C LEU A 180 -2.64 6.76 9.69
N VAL A 181 -1.33 6.59 9.92
CA VAL A 181 -0.34 7.67 9.88
C VAL A 181 0.63 7.37 8.73
N VAL A 182 0.68 8.26 7.75
CA VAL A 182 1.53 8.11 6.57
C VAL A 182 2.55 9.26 6.55
N ALA A 183 3.83 8.91 6.53
CA ALA A 183 4.91 9.88 6.38
C ALA A 183 5.41 9.89 4.93
N THR A 184 5.27 11.02 4.25
CA THR A 184 5.71 11.22 2.86
C THR A 184 5.95 12.70 2.59
N ASP A 185 6.86 13.02 1.67
CA ASP A 185 7.05 14.40 1.19
C ASP A 185 6.02 14.77 0.11
N ASN A 186 5.31 13.79 -0.44
CA ASN A 186 4.38 13.96 -1.55
C ASN A 186 2.97 13.46 -1.17
N ALA A 187 2.28 14.20 -0.30
CA ALA A 187 0.90 13.87 0.10
C ALA A 187 -0.06 13.78 -1.10
N GLU A 188 0.21 14.53 -2.17
CA GLU A 188 -0.53 14.53 -3.44
C GLU A 188 -0.49 13.18 -4.16
N ASP A 189 0.53 12.36 -3.90
CA ASP A 189 0.64 11.01 -4.45
C ASP A 189 -0.40 10.03 -3.87
N ASN A 190 -1.07 10.41 -2.78
CA ASN A 190 -2.14 9.61 -2.20
C ASN A 190 -3.41 9.69 -3.06
N THR A 191 -3.55 8.76 -3.98
CA THR A 191 -4.74 8.62 -4.82
C THR A 191 -5.73 7.56 -4.30
N TYR A 192 -5.40 6.89 -3.19
CA TYR A 192 -6.19 5.79 -2.65
C TYR A 192 -7.20 6.25 -1.60
N LEU A 193 -6.80 7.07 -0.63
CA LEU A 193 -7.68 7.47 0.47
C LEU A 193 -7.88 8.99 0.52
N PRO A 194 -9.12 9.46 0.69
CA PRO A 194 -9.36 10.85 1.07
C PRO A 194 -8.58 11.24 2.33
N MET A 195 -8.07 12.47 2.36
CA MET A 195 -7.26 13.00 3.47
C MET A 195 -7.93 12.91 4.85
N LYS A 196 -9.25 12.90 4.90
CA LYS A 196 -10.00 12.72 6.16
C LYS A 196 -9.86 11.32 6.80
N TYR A 197 -9.32 10.33 6.06
CA TYR A 197 -9.13 8.96 6.55
C TYR A 197 -7.67 8.62 6.86
N VAL A 198 -6.77 9.55 6.60
CA VAL A 198 -5.33 9.35 6.74
C VAL A 198 -4.73 10.59 7.40
N VAL A 199 -3.94 10.40 8.43
CA VAL A 199 -3.14 11.49 9.02
C VAL A 199 -1.79 11.51 8.33
N MET A 200 -1.47 12.65 7.72
CA MET A 200 -0.21 12.81 6.99
C MET A 200 0.85 13.46 7.89
N ALA A 201 2.07 12.96 7.81
CA ALA A 201 3.25 13.55 8.42
C ALA A 201 4.30 13.82 7.34
N ASN A 202 5.13 14.85 7.53
CA ASN A 202 6.29 15.06 6.67
C ASN A 202 7.38 14.01 6.98
N ARG A 203 8.32 13.79 6.07
CA ARG A 203 9.43 12.85 6.29
C ARG A 203 10.52 13.42 7.20
N ASN A 204 10.15 13.90 8.39
CA ASN A 204 11.08 14.29 9.45
C ASN A 204 10.68 13.68 10.79
N VAL A 205 11.65 13.48 11.69
CA VAL A 205 11.43 12.73 12.93
C VAL A 205 10.46 13.45 13.87
N ASP A 206 10.60 14.74 14.06
CA ASP A 206 9.82 15.48 15.06
C ASP A 206 8.33 15.55 14.69
N ASP A 207 8.03 15.77 13.40
CA ASP A 207 6.65 15.76 12.90
C ASP A 207 6.00 14.38 13.08
N ASN A 208 6.76 13.32 12.81
CA ASN A 208 6.26 11.94 13.01
C ASN A 208 6.03 11.63 14.49
N ILE A 209 6.92 12.06 15.39
CA ILE A 209 6.73 11.87 16.84
C ILE A 209 5.48 12.60 17.33
N HIS A 210 5.30 13.86 16.91
CA HIS A 210 4.11 14.65 17.25
C HIS A 210 2.84 13.96 16.72
N THR A 211 2.82 13.60 15.44
CA THR A 211 1.66 12.98 14.78
C THR A 211 1.31 11.62 15.40
N ILE A 212 2.30 10.75 15.62
CA ILE A 212 2.08 9.45 16.26
C ILE A 212 1.57 9.65 17.69
N GLY A 213 2.21 10.55 18.47
CA GLY A 213 1.82 10.82 19.85
C GLY A 213 0.37 11.32 19.99
N THR A 214 -0.09 12.17 19.09
CA THR A 214 -1.50 12.61 19.08
C THR A 214 -2.46 11.50 18.66
N CYS A 215 -2.06 10.64 17.73
CA CYS A 215 -2.91 9.58 17.19
C CYS A 215 -3.04 8.37 18.12
N VAL A 216 -1.98 7.98 18.82
CA VAL A 216 -1.91 6.72 19.58
C VAL A 216 -2.86 6.70 20.79
N HIS A 217 -3.18 7.87 21.35
CA HIS A 217 -4.08 8.04 22.49
C HIS A 217 -5.53 8.40 22.11
N SER A 218 -5.82 8.54 20.84
CA SER A 218 -7.17 8.89 20.40
C SER A 218 -8.00 7.63 20.16
N ASN A 219 -9.16 7.55 20.79
CA ASN A 219 -10.12 6.43 20.68
C ASN A 219 -11.02 6.51 19.44
N GLU A 220 -10.77 7.42 18.51
CA GLU A 220 -11.58 7.52 17.31
C GLU A 220 -11.24 6.37 16.33
N THR A 221 -12.02 5.32 16.36
CA THR A 221 -12.05 4.32 15.28
C THR A 221 -12.79 4.90 14.09
N SER A 222 -12.16 4.90 12.93
CA SER A 222 -12.79 5.44 11.73
C SER A 222 -13.69 4.37 11.07
N THR A 223 -14.89 4.15 11.60
CA THR A 223 -15.90 3.29 10.95
C THR A 223 -16.16 3.72 9.51
N ASN A 224 -16.09 5.01 9.24
CA ASN A 224 -16.30 5.59 7.91
C ASN A 224 -15.23 5.20 6.88
N VAL A 225 -13.97 4.90 7.28
CA VAL A 225 -12.94 4.48 6.33
C VAL A 225 -13.22 3.09 5.79
N ARG A 226 -13.68 2.16 6.63
CA ARG A 226 -14.05 0.82 6.17
C ARG A 226 -15.16 0.85 5.14
N GLU A 227 -16.24 1.61 5.38
CA GLU A 227 -17.34 1.75 4.41
C GLU A 227 -16.81 2.27 3.06
N PHE A 228 -15.92 3.26 3.11
CA PHE A 228 -15.26 3.78 1.92
C PHE A 228 -14.46 2.70 1.19
N ILE A 229 -13.69 1.86 1.93
CA ILE A 229 -12.91 0.77 1.36
C ILE A 229 -13.82 -0.28 0.70
N VAL A 230 -14.85 -0.75 1.40
CA VAL A 230 -15.80 -1.73 0.86
C VAL A 230 -16.43 -1.22 -0.44
N LYS A 231 -16.86 0.04 -0.45
CA LYS A 231 -17.54 0.65 -1.60
C LYS A 231 -16.63 0.87 -2.81
N ASN A 232 -15.32 1.08 -2.61
CA ASN A 232 -14.44 1.55 -3.70
C ASN A 232 -13.34 0.53 -4.08
N TYR A 233 -12.97 -0.37 -3.15
CA TYR A 233 -11.79 -1.23 -3.27
C TYR A 233 -12.04 -2.72 -3.01
N SER A 234 -13.28 -3.16 -2.71
CA SER A 234 -13.55 -4.60 -2.67
C SER A 234 -13.25 -5.25 -4.01
N TRP A 235 -12.86 -6.53 -4.01
CA TRP A 235 -12.53 -7.22 -5.25
C TRP A 235 -13.69 -7.25 -6.24
N GLU A 236 -14.95 -7.23 -5.78
CA GLU A 236 -16.14 -7.16 -6.62
C GLU A 236 -16.19 -5.85 -7.40
N VAL A 237 -15.92 -4.73 -6.71
CA VAL A 237 -15.89 -3.40 -7.32
C VAL A 237 -14.73 -3.28 -8.33
N ILE A 238 -13.55 -3.79 -7.95
CA ILE A 238 -12.39 -3.77 -8.84
C ILE A 238 -12.60 -4.66 -10.07
N ALA A 239 -13.19 -5.85 -9.89
CA ALA A 239 -13.52 -6.74 -11.01
C ALA A 239 -14.48 -6.07 -12.00
N GLU A 240 -15.45 -5.30 -11.52
CA GLU A 240 -16.36 -4.56 -12.41
C GLU A 240 -15.64 -3.43 -13.17
N LYS A 241 -14.77 -2.68 -12.51
CA LYS A 241 -13.91 -1.67 -13.17
C LYS A 241 -13.06 -2.31 -14.29
N VAL A 242 -12.48 -3.49 -14.01
CA VAL A 242 -11.70 -4.24 -15.01
C VAL A 242 -12.58 -4.68 -16.17
N ARG A 243 -13.79 -5.23 -15.91
CA ARG A 243 -14.73 -5.62 -16.97
C ARG A 243 -15.12 -4.44 -17.89
N GLN A 244 -15.38 -3.29 -17.29
CA GLN A 244 -15.71 -2.07 -18.05
C GLN A 244 -14.52 -1.65 -18.90
N PHE A 245 -13.32 -1.60 -18.35
CA PHE A 245 -12.11 -1.23 -19.08
C PHE A 245 -11.82 -2.17 -20.25
N ILE A 246 -12.07 -3.47 -20.11
CA ILE A 246 -11.87 -4.47 -21.17
C ILE A 246 -12.82 -4.22 -22.35
N LYS A 247 -14.08 -3.86 -22.08
CA LYS A 247 -15.13 -3.67 -23.10
C LYS A 247 -14.96 -2.40 -23.95
N VAL A 248 -14.25 -1.40 -23.45
CA VAL A 248 -13.97 -0.17 -24.23
C VAL A 248 -13.06 -0.55 -25.41
N LYS A 249 -13.54 -0.32 -26.64
CA LYS A 249 -12.78 -0.58 -27.87
C LYS A 249 -11.83 0.58 -28.18
#